data_86e129f35cc322a6688c9324941626b3
#
_entry.id   86e129f35cc322a6688c9324941626b3
#
_cell.length_a   1.000
_cell.length_b   1.000
_cell.length_c   1.000
_cell.angle_alpha   90.00
_cell.angle_beta   90.00
_cell.angle_gamma   90.00
#
_symmetry.space_group_name_H-M   'P 1'
#
loop_
_entity.id
_entity.type
_entity.pdbx_description
1 polymer ?
#
loop_
_entity_poly.entity_id
_entity_poly.type
_entity_poly.pdbx_seq_one_letter_code
_entity_poly.pdbx_strand_id
1 'polypeptide(L)'
;VMSYVRLSGSKEKDWYIKEAQEAMKQGDILYAGKYSAPDYECILQAGCNLAIENSMIYHTPEVKEKLEELGIPVLVERSSYESHPLGRLEWIKLYGVLYDATDAAESYFKSEEEKIIPLLEQENTGKKVAFFSVNSAGAINVRKPNDYIAQMIGMAGGNYALNDVIPEEENALSTMNMQMEDFYSAAWDADVLIYNSAIEGEITSIDDLLRKNGLFSDFSAVKQKNVYCTSKNFFQESTGMAEFVEDMHAVLT
;
A
#
# COMPACT_ATOMS: atom_id res chain seq x y z
N VAL A 1 1.07 -8.79 -33.33
CA VAL A 1 0.51 -8.34 -32.03
C VAL A 1 0.39 -9.59 -31.17
N MET A 2 1.25 -9.76 -30.18
CA MET A 2 1.07 -10.80 -29.17
C MET A 2 -0.09 -10.38 -28.27
N SER A 3 -1.14 -11.19 -28.21
CA SER A 3 -2.22 -11.01 -27.24
C SER A 3 -1.79 -11.72 -25.96
N TYR A 4 -1.50 -10.96 -24.91
CA TYR A 4 -1.25 -11.53 -23.59
C TYR A 4 -2.60 -11.73 -22.88
N VAL A 5 -2.96 -12.96 -22.57
CA VAL A 5 -4.03 -13.24 -21.63
C VAL A 5 -3.45 -13.02 -20.23
N ARG A 6 -4.05 -12.11 -19.49
CA ARG A 6 -3.66 -11.82 -18.11
C ARG A 6 -4.59 -12.55 -17.16
N LEU A 7 -4.03 -13.06 -16.08
CA LEU A 7 -4.78 -13.75 -15.03
C LEU A 7 -4.68 -12.96 -13.73
N SER A 8 -5.73 -13.00 -12.93
CA SER A 8 -5.80 -12.31 -11.66
C SER A 8 -6.29 -13.21 -10.54
N GLY A 9 -5.65 -13.15 -9.38
CA GLY A 9 -6.13 -13.74 -8.14
C GLY A 9 -7.26 -12.95 -7.48
N SER A 10 -7.55 -11.74 -7.95
CA SER A 10 -8.63 -10.88 -7.48
C SER A 10 -9.80 -10.88 -8.45
N LYS A 11 -11.03 -10.83 -7.94
CA LYS A 11 -12.25 -10.66 -8.73
C LYS A 11 -12.43 -9.20 -9.12
N GLU A 12 -13.24 -8.94 -10.15
CA GLU A 12 -13.56 -7.59 -10.62
C GLU A 12 -13.92 -6.62 -9.47
N LYS A 13 -14.80 -7.05 -8.58
CA LYS A 13 -15.29 -6.24 -7.45
C LYS A 13 -14.23 -5.92 -6.39
N ASP A 14 -13.10 -6.63 -6.40
CA ASP A 14 -12.02 -6.47 -5.44
C ASP A 14 -10.98 -5.43 -5.93
N TRP A 15 -11.13 -4.97 -7.18
CA TRP A 15 -10.30 -3.93 -7.76
C TRP A 15 -10.89 -2.53 -7.51
N TYR A 16 -10.07 -1.61 -7.05
CA TYR A 16 -10.36 -0.18 -6.99
C TYR A 16 -9.77 0.59 -8.18
N ILE A 17 -8.86 -0.05 -8.95
CA ILE A 17 -8.29 0.48 -10.19
C ILE A 17 -9.30 0.21 -11.31
N LYS A 18 -9.82 1.30 -11.92
CA LYS A 18 -10.89 1.23 -12.95
C LYS A 18 -10.46 0.45 -14.19
N GLU A 19 -9.22 0.65 -14.63
CA GLU A 19 -8.64 -0.03 -15.79
C GLU A 19 -8.63 -1.55 -15.60
N ALA A 20 -8.32 -2.02 -14.40
CA ALA A 20 -8.35 -3.45 -14.08
C ALA A 20 -9.79 -4.00 -14.06
N GLN A 21 -10.75 -3.23 -13.51
CA GLN A 21 -12.17 -3.61 -13.54
C GLN A 21 -12.69 -3.70 -14.99
N GLU A 22 -12.36 -2.71 -15.83
CA GLU A 22 -12.79 -2.68 -17.22
C GLU A 22 -12.17 -3.83 -18.03
N ALA A 23 -10.87 -4.10 -17.84
CA ALA A 23 -10.18 -5.21 -18.48
C ALA A 23 -10.79 -6.57 -18.09
N MET A 24 -11.21 -6.74 -16.83
CA MET A 24 -11.92 -7.96 -16.40
C MET A 24 -13.31 -8.07 -17.04
N LYS A 25 -14.07 -6.97 -17.15
CA LYS A 25 -15.37 -6.96 -17.84
C LYS A 25 -15.28 -7.31 -19.32
N GLN A 26 -14.19 -6.88 -19.96
CA GLN A 26 -13.92 -7.16 -21.39
C GLN A 26 -13.33 -8.55 -21.62
N GLY A 27 -12.91 -9.25 -20.56
CA GLY A 27 -12.27 -10.55 -20.64
C GLY A 27 -10.78 -10.50 -20.97
N ASP A 28 -10.16 -9.33 -20.91
CA ASP A 28 -8.71 -9.15 -21.10
C ASP A 28 -7.91 -9.60 -19.86
N ILE A 29 -8.59 -9.65 -18.70
CA ILE A 29 -8.08 -10.25 -17.47
C ILE A 29 -9.11 -11.28 -16.99
N LEU A 30 -8.65 -12.51 -16.74
CA LEU A 30 -9.51 -13.59 -16.24
C LEU A 30 -9.21 -13.85 -14.74
N TYR A 31 -10.25 -14.20 -13.99
CA TYR A 31 -10.08 -14.65 -12.62
C TYR A 31 -9.57 -16.10 -12.59
N ALA A 32 -8.41 -16.33 -12.01
CA ALA A 32 -7.74 -17.64 -11.96
C ALA A 32 -7.66 -18.24 -10.55
N GLY A 33 -8.57 -17.87 -9.66
CA GLY A 33 -8.53 -18.33 -8.26
C GLY A 33 -7.68 -17.44 -7.36
N LYS A 34 -7.75 -17.70 -6.05
CA LYS A 34 -6.90 -17.02 -5.05
C LYS A 34 -5.49 -17.64 -5.03
N TYR A 35 -4.50 -16.90 -4.52
CA TYR A 35 -3.14 -17.41 -4.32
C TYR A 35 -3.08 -18.75 -3.56
N SER A 36 -4.01 -18.99 -2.62
CA SER A 36 -4.10 -20.22 -1.81
C SER A 36 -4.97 -21.32 -2.43
N ALA A 37 -5.68 -21.03 -3.52
CA ALA A 37 -6.55 -21.97 -4.22
C ALA A 37 -6.71 -21.54 -5.69
N PRO A 38 -5.62 -21.64 -6.50
CA PRO A 38 -5.66 -21.29 -7.92
C PRO A 38 -6.52 -22.26 -8.72
N ASP A 39 -7.11 -21.74 -9.79
CA ASP A 39 -7.77 -22.56 -10.82
C ASP A 39 -6.72 -23.00 -11.85
N TYR A 40 -6.07 -24.11 -11.57
CA TYR A 40 -5.01 -24.66 -12.44
C TYR A 40 -5.50 -24.98 -13.85
N GLU A 41 -6.77 -25.35 -14.02
CA GLU A 41 -7.34 -25.62 -15.34
C GLU A 41 -7.43 -24.32 -16.14
N CYS A 42 -7.97 -23.27 -15.56
CA CYS A 42 -8.01 -21.94 -16.18
C CYS A 42 -6.61 -21.44 -16.53
N ILE A 43 -5.65 -21.58 -15.61
CA ILE A 43 -4.25 -21.16 -15.79
C ILE A 43 -3.61 -21.87 -16.99
N LEU A 44 -3.78 -23.17 -17.10
CA LEU A 44 -3.24 -23.98 -18.21
C LEU A 44 -3.95 -23.68 -19.55
N GLN A 45 -5.27 -23.57 -19.54
CA GLN A 45 -6.05 -23.24 -20.75
C GLN A 45 -5.70 -21.85 -21.29
N ALA A 46 -5.43 -20.89 -20.42
CA ALA A 46 -5.00 -19.56 -20.79
C ALA A 46 -3.55 -19.52 -21.33
N GLY A 47 -2.80 -20.61 -21.24
CA GLY A 47 -1.40 -20.68 -21.68
C GLY A 47 -0.46 -19.84 -20.83
N CYS A 48 -0.71 -19.77 -19.52
CA CYS A 48 0.13 -19.05 -18.58
C CYS A 48 1.57 -19.61 -18.62
N ASN A 49 2.56 -18.72 -18.74
CA ASN A 49 3.98 -19.09 -18.84
C ASN A 49 4.84 -18.43 -17.75
N LEU A 50 4.25 -17.62 -16.89
CA LEU A 50 4.85 -17.02 -15.70
C LEU A 50 3.76 -16.71 -14.69
N ALA A 51 3.89 -17.18 -13.47
CA ALA A 51 3.09 -16.74 -12.33
C ALA A 51 3.85 -15.68 -11.53
N ILE A 52 3.20 -14.56 -11.26
CA ILE A 52 3.72 -13.52 -10.37
C ILE A 52 2.86 -13.57 -9.11
N GLU A 53 3.45 -14.01 -8.02
CA GLU A 53 2.80 -14.18 -6.73
C GLU A 53 3.35 -13.20 -5.71
N ASN A 54 2.52 -12.71 -4.83
CA ASN A 54 2.99 -11.92 -3.69
C ASN A 54 3.56 -12.84 -2.60
N SER A 55 4.18 -12.25 -1.57
CA SER A 55 4.83 -12.99 -0.48
C SER A 55 3.87 -13.88 0.34
N MET A 56 2.55 -13.71 0.20
CA MET A 56 1.56 -14.60 0.85
C MET A 56 1.65 -16.05 0.35
N ILE A 57 2.25 -16.27 -0.83
CA ILE A 57 2.49 -17.62 -1.37
C ILE A 57 3.36 -18.47 -0.46
N TYR A 58 4.18 -17.87 0.40
CA TYR A 58 4.97 -18.59 1.39
C TYR A 58 4.14 -19.29 2.47
N HIS A 59 2.87 -18.93 2.65
CA HIS A 59 1.94 -19.62 3.53
C HIS A 59 1.29 -20.85 2.88
N THR A 60 1.46 -21.02 1.56
CA THR A 60 0.92 -22.13 0.76
C THR A 60 1.97 -22.61 -0.23
N PRO A 61 3.14 -23.12 0.25
CA PRO A 61 4.26 -23.48 -0.62
C PRO A 61 3.89 -24.55 -1.65
N GLU A 62 2.91 -25.41 -1.33
CA GLU A 62 2.37 -26.42 -2.23
C GLU A 62 1.75 -25.86 -3.52
N VAL A 63 1.26 -24.62 -3.48
CA VAL A 63 0.74 -23.93 -4.67
C VAL A 63 1.88 -23.57 -5.60
N LYS A 64 2.97 -23.01 -5.05
CA LYS A 64 4.17 -22.68 -5.82
C LYS A 64 4.76 -23.92 -6.46
N GLU A 65 4.95 -24.99 -5.67
CA GLU A 65 5.46 -26.28 -6.15
C GLU A 65 4.59 -26.84 -7.28
N LYS A 66 3.26 -26.74 -7.13
CA LYS A 66 2.34 -27.23 -8.15
C LYS A 66 2.40 -26.44 -9.46
N LEU A 67 2.53 -25.13 -9.41
CA LEU A 67 2.73 -24.31 -10.61
C LEU A 67 4.04 -24.68 -11.32
N GLU A 68 5.13 -24.85 -10.57
CA GLU A 68 6.44 -25.25 -11.11
C GLU A 68 6.41 -26.68 -11.71
N GLU A 69 5.72 -27.65 -11.08
CA GLU A 69 5.46 -28.98 -11.65
C GLU A 69 4.71 -28.93 -12.99
N LEU A 70 3.80 -27.98 -13.14
CA LEU A 70 3.05 -27.73 -14.39
C LEU A 70 3.89 -26.96 -15.44
N GLY A 71 5.17 -26.67 -15.15
CA GLY A 71 6.07 -26.00 -16.07
C GLY A 71 5.90 -24.47 -16.07
N ILE A 72 5.22 -23.90 -15.09
CA ILE A 72 4.98 -22.47 -14.94
C ILE A 72 5.95 -21.93 -13.89
N PRO A 73 7.03 -21.20 -14.26
CA PRO A 73 7.91 -20.57 -13.30
C PRO A 73 7.18 -19.55 -12.43
N VAL A 74 7.57 -19.46 -11.16
CA VAL A 74 6.95 -18.57 -10.18
C VAL A 74 7.94 -17.48 -9.76
N LEU A 75 7.62 -16.23 -10.07
CA LEU A 75 8.28 -15.04 -9.55
C LEU A 75 7.55 -14.58 -8.28
N VAL A 76 8.23 -14.54 -7.16
CA VAL A 76 7.66 -13.94 -5.94
C VAL A 76 7.98 -12.46 -5.92
N GLU A 77 6.96 -11.65 -6.08
CA GLU A 77 6.99 -10.20 -6.04
C GLU A 77 7.23 -9.74 -4.60
N ARG A 78 8.20 -8.87 -4.37
CA ARG A 78 8.63 -8.47 -3.03
C ARG A 78 8.70 -6.95 -2.84
N SER A 79 8.06 -6.16 -3.68
CA SER A 79 8.03 -4.69 -3.54
C SER A 79 7.52 -4.25 -2.16
N SER A 80 6.66 -5.07 -1.54
CA SER A 80 6.15 -4.81 -0.19
C SER A 80 7.21 -4.87 0.92
N TYR A 81 8.39 -5.43 0.63
CA TYR A 81 9.53 -5.48 1.56
C TYR A 81 10.50 -4.30 1.37
N GLU A 82 10.33 -3.52 0.31
CA GLU A 82 11.11 -2.31 0.13
C GLU A 82 10.70 -1.27 1.17
N SER A 83 11.63 -0.84 1.98
CA SER A 83 11.40 0.20 2.97
C SER A 83 11.34 1.60 2.35
N HIS A 84 12.10 1.81 1.26
CA HIS A 84 12.15 3.10 0.59
C HIS A 84 11.06 3.21 -0.49
N PRO A 85 10.26 4.30 -0.53
CA PRO A 85 9.17 4.46 -1.50
C PRO A 85 9.62 4.34 -2.96
N LEU A 86 10.73 4.98 -3.33
CA LEU A 86 11.27 4.85 -4.69
C LEU A 86 11.75 3.43 -5.01
N GLY A 87 12.27 2.67 -4.02
CA GLY A 87 12.60 1.26 -4.20
C GLY A 87 11.36 0.43 -4.55
N ARG A 88 10.22 0.70 -3.89
CA ARG A 88 8.94 0.05 -4.25
C ARG A 88 8.50 0.40 -5.66
N LEU A 89 8.59 1.67 -6.04
CA LEU A 89 8.23 2.14 -7.37
C LEU A 89 9.16 1.56 -8.45
N GLU A 90 10.43 1.36 -8.14
CA GLU A 90 11.42 0.85 -9.09
C GLU A 90 11.07 -0.55 -9.64
N TRP A 91 10.25 -1.34 -8.93
CA TRP A 91 9.73 -2.61 -9.42
C TRP A 91 8.97 -2.48 -10.75
N ILE A 92 8.48 -1.29 -11.10
CA ILE A 92 7.87 -1.03 -12.42
C ILE A 92 8.84 -1.34 -13.57
N LYS A 93 10.15 -1.18 -13.36
CA LYS A 93 11.17 -1.50 -14.38
C LYS A 93 11.23 -2.99 -14.66
N LEU A 94 11.07 -3.84 -13.63
CA LEU A 94 10.96 -5.29 -13.82
C LEU A 94 9.74 -5.64 -14.67
N TYR A 95 8.58 -5.04 -14.37
CA TYR A 95 7.38 -5.22 -15.19
C TYR A 95 7.58 -4.67 -16.61
N GLY A 96 8.29 -3.56 -16.77
CA GLY A 96 8.68 -3.03 -18.08
C GLY A 96 9.44 -4.06 -18.92
N VAL A 97 10.40 -4.76 -18.33
CA VAL A 97 11.13 -5.85 -19.02
C VAL A 97 10.21 -7.02 -19.36
N LEU A 98 9.37 -7.46 -18.40
CA LEU A 98 8.47 -8.61 -18.61
C LEU A 98 7.43 -8.38 -19.69
N TYR A 99 7.03 -7.13 -19.94
CA TYR A 99 5.97 -6.75 -20.89
C TYR A 99 6.48 -6.01 -22.13
N ASP A 100 7.81 -6.00 -22.37
CA ASP A 100 8.44 -5.28 -23.50
C ASP A 100 8.07 -3.78 -23.52
N ALA A 101 8.06 -3.17 -22.34
CA ALA A 101 7.68 -1.78 -22.11
C ALA A 101 8.75 -1.02 -21.28
N THR A 102 10.02 -1.37 -21.44
CA THR A 102 11.13 -0.86 -20.62
C THR A 102 11.23 0.67 -20.68
N ASP A 103 11.18 1.26 -21.88
CA ASP A 103 11.28 2.71 -22.05
C ASP A 103 10.13 3.46 -21.34
N ALA A 104 8.92 2.89 -21.38
CA ALA A 104 7.76 3.45 -20.68
C ALA A 104 7.92 3.38 -19.17
N ALA A 105 8.40 2.24 -18.66
CA ALA A 105 8.63 2.03 -17.24
C ALA A 105 9.73 2.94 -16.67
N GLU A 106 10.84 3.09 -17.41
CA GLU A 106 11.93 3.99 -17.05
C GLU A 106 11.50 5.46 -17.07
N SER A 107 10.77 5.86 -18.12
CA SER A 107 10.25 7.22 -18.23
C SER A 107 9.27 7.56 -17.13
N TYR A 108 8.42 6.60 -16.76
CA TYR A 108 7.48 6.76 -15.64
C TYR A 108 8.23 6.88 -14.32
N PHE A 109 9.13 5.95 -14.01
CA PHE A 109 9.92 6.00 -12.78
C PHE A 109 10.64 7.34 -12.63
N LYS A 110 11.28 7.79 -13.71
CA LYS A 110 11.99 9.08 -13.72
C LYS A 110 11.06 10.26 -13.48
N SER A 111 9.85 10.26 -14.07
CA SER A 111 8.87 11.33 -13.86
C SER A 111 8.40 11.42 -12.41
N GLU A 112 8.25 10.28 -11.72
CA GLU A 112 7.89 10.24 -10.31
C GLU A 112 9.06 10.66 -9.39
N GLU A 113 10.29 10.24 -9.73
CA GLU A 113 11.50 10.67 -9.03
C GLU A 113 11.67 12.19 -9.11
N GLU A 114 11.46 12.80 -10.29
CA GLU A 114 11.55 14.25 -10.52
C GLU A 114 10.53 15.06 -9.69
N LYS A 115 9.38 14.48 -9.32
CA LYS A 115 8.42 15.11 -8.40
C LYS A 115 8.90 15.10 -6.94
N ILE A 116 9.56 14.02 -6.53
CA ILE A 116 9.98 13.80 -5.14
C ILE A 116 11.28 14.56 -4.81
N ILE A 117 12.27 14.57 -5.71
CA ILE A 117 13.58 15.17 -5.46
C ILE A 117 13.51 16.60 -4.90
N PRO A 118 12.70 17.53 -5.46
CA PRO A 118 12.60 18.89 -4.93
C PRO A 118 12.06 18.96 -3.50
N LEU A 119 11.24 17.98 -3.09
CA LEU A 119 10.67 17.92 -1.74
C LEU A 119 11.72 17.48 -0.72
N LEU A 120 12.67 16.62 -1.13
CA LEU A 120 13.77 16.16 -0.26
C LEU A 120 14.76 17.29 0.09
N GLU A 121 14.82 18.33 -0.72
CA GLU A 121 15.70 19.50 -0.49
C GLU A 121 15.06 20.55 0.45
N GLN A 122 13.79 20.37 0.81
CA GLN A 122 13.09 21.31 1.68
C GLN A 122 13.36 21.02 3.16
N GLU A 123 13.27 22.07 3.97
CA GLU A 123 13.42 21.93 5.41
C GLU A 123 12.24 21.16 6.01
N ASN A 124 12.53 20.31 7.00
CA ASN A 124 11.49 19.62 7.75
C ASN A 124 10.62 20.65 8.48
N THR A 125 9.31 20.53 8.34
CA THR A 125 8.33 21.46 8.93
C THR A 125 8.22 21.33 10.45
N GLY A 126 8.77 20.28 11.04
CA GLY A 126 8.60 19.93 12.45
C GLY A 126 7.24 19.32 12.80
N LYS A 127 6.27 19.34 11.87
CA LYS A 127 4.91 18.82 12.12
C LYS A 127 4.91 17.31 12.31
N LYS A 128 4.16 16.87 13.32
CA LYS A 128 4.02 15.48 13.72
C LYS A 128 2.80 14.86 13.04
N VAL A 129 2.96 13.72 12.37
CA VAL A 129 1.93 13.05 11.57
C VAL A 129 1.69 11.65 12.09
N ALA A 130 0.44 11.28 12.37
CA ALA A 130 0.06 9.91 12.69
C ALA A 130 -0.74 9.29 11.54
N PHE A 131 -0.33 8.09 11.09
CA PHE A 131 -1.00 7.30 10.06
C PHE A 131 -1.51 6.00 10.68
N PHE A 132 -2.83 5.75 10.62
CA PHE A 132 -3.46 4.65 11.33
C PHE A 132 -4.80 4.20 10.72
N SER A 133 -5.28 3.03 11.14
CA SER A 133 -6.67 2.61 11.02
C SER A 133 -7.17 2.01 12.35
N VAL A 134 -8.48 1.90 12.51
CA VAL A 134 -9.10 1.26 13.68
C VAL A 134 -9.79 -0.01 13.22
N ASN A 135 -9.34 -1.16 13.68
CA ASN A 135 -9.91 -2.44 13.29
C ASN A 135 -11.26 -2.72 13.98
N SER A 136 -11.94 -3.79 13.57
CA SER A 136 -13.25 -4.18 14.10
C SER A 136 -13.26 -4.52 15.61
N ALA A 137 -12.09 -4.83 16.19
CA ALA A 137 -11.92 -5.08 17.62
C ALA A 137 -11.61 -3.78 18.42
N GLY A 138 -11.51 -2.63 17.74
CA GLY A 138 -11.17 -1.33 18.35
C GLY A 138 -9.67 -1.09 18.55
N ALA A 139 -8.80 -2.03 18.16
CA ALA A 139 -7.37 -1.81 18.21
C ALA A 139 -6.91 -0.90 17.05
N ILE A 140 -5.89 -0.11 17.32
CA ILE A 140 -5.27 0.80 16.37
C ILE A 140 -4.20 0.04 15.59
N ASN A 141 -4.37 -0.04 14.26
CA ASN A 141 -3.35 -0.56 13.36
C ASN A 141 -2.51 0.61 12.83
N VAL A 142 -1.21 0.55 13.03
CA VAL A 142 -0.25 1.58 12.65
C VAL A 142 0.90 0.99 11.84
N ARG A 143 1.66 1.82 11.16
CA ARG A 143 2.91 1.42 10.50
C ARG A 143 4.04 1.32 11.50
N LYS A 144 4.93 0.35 11.30
CA LYS A 144 6.17 0.27 12.07
C LYS A 144 7.10 1.44 11.72
N PRO A 145 7.97 1.86 12.65
CA PRO A 145 9.08 2.75 12.31
C PRO A 145 9.87 2.23 11.11
N ASN A 146 10.36 3.11 10.27
CA ASN A 146 11.07 2.80 9.02
C ASN A 146 10.25 2.07 7.93
N ASP A 147 8.92 1.91 8.09
CA ASP A 147 8.05 1.50 6.99
C ASP A 147 8.02 2.58 5.89
N TYR A 148 7.72 2.17 4.66
CA TYR A 148 7.70 3.09 3.52
C TYR A 148 6.73 4.28 3.70
N ILE A 149 5.63 4.12 4.46
CA ILE A 149 4.71 5.24 4.79
C ILE A 149 5.41 6.24 5.73
N ALA A 150 6.11 5.75 6.76
CA ALA A 150 6.89 6.61 7.65
C ALA A 150 7.98 7.38 6.86
N GLN A 151 8.61 6.72 5.89
CA GLN A 151 9.57 7.33 4.97
C GLN A 151 8.90 8.41 4.10
N MET A 152 7.72 8.15 3.51
CA MET A 152 6.99 9.14 2.70
C MET A 152 6.59 10.37 3.52
N ILE A 153 6.19 10.20 4.79
CA ILE A 153 5.94 11.32 5.70
C ILE A 153 7.22 12.16 5.89
N GLY A 154 8.37 11.49 6.09
CA GLY A 154 9.66 12.16 6.18
C GLY A 154 10.05 12.91 4.90
N MET A 155 9.85 12.27 3.73
CA MET A 155 10.11 12.88 2.41
C MET A 155 9.23 14.11 2.16
N ALA A 156 8.02 14.13 2.70
CA ALA A 156 7.11 15.27 2.65
C ALA A 156 7.48 16.40 3.64
N GLY A 157 8.51 16.23 4.46
CA GLY A 157 8.95 17.19 5.47
C GLY A 157 8.22 17.09 6.81
N GLY A 158 7.56 15.96 7.11
CA GLY A 158 6.92 15.68 8.39
C GLY A 158 7.72 14.73 9.28
N ASN A 159 7.27 14.57 10.52
CA ASN A 159 7.80 13.62 11.49
C ASN A 159 6.74 12.55 11.80
N TYR A 160 7.04 11.28 11.55
CA TYR A 160 6.11 10.20 11.88
C TYR A 160 5.96 10.06 13.40
N ALA A 161 4.72 10.11 13.91
CA ALA A 161 4.42 10.16 15.34
C ALA A 161 4.87 8.92 16.13
N LEU A 162 5.03 7.78 15.44
CA LEU A 162 5.37 6.51 16.06
C LEU A 162 6.82 6.06 15.74
N ASN A 163 7.67 6.99 15.32
CA ASN A 163 9.03 6.65 14.90
C ASN A 163 9.88 6.06 16.03
N ASP A 164 9.62 6.46 17.28
CA ASP A 164 10.33 6.00 18.48
C ASP A 164 9.65 4.81 19.18
N VAL A 165 8.54 4.30 18.62
CA VAL A 165 7.84 3.15 19.19
C VAL A 165 8.58 1.87 18.84
N ILE A 166 8.95 1.10 19.85
CA ILE A 166 9.58 -0.21 19.68
C ILE A 166 8.49 -1.25 19.49
N PRO A 167 8.45 -1.97 18.35
CA PRO A 167 7.50 -3.06 18.13
C PRO A 167 7.70 -4.17 19.19
N GLU A 168 6.61 -4.65 19.80
CA GLU A 168 6.68 -5.75 20.76
C GLU A 168 7.15 -7.07 20.12
N GLU A 169 6.87 -7.27 18.83
CA GLU A 169 7.27 -8.45 18.08
C GLU A 169 8.15 -8.08 16.88
N GLU A 170 9.31 -8.69 16.79
CA GLU A 170 10.12 -8.72 15.56
C GLU A 170 9.51 -9.73 14.59
N ASN A 171 8.62 -9.24 13.74
CA ASN A 171 8.07 -10.02 12.63
C ASN A 171 8.23 -9.25 11.31
N ALA A 172 8.06 -9.96 10.18
CA ALA A 172 8.20 -9.38 8.84
C ALA A 172 7.04 -8.46 8.42
N LEU A 173 6.06 -8.22 9.30
CA LEU A 173 4.93 -7.35 8.98
C LEU A 173 5.34 -5.88 9.04
N SER A 174 4.84 -5.10 8.11
CA SER A 174 5.04 -3.64 8.02
C SER A 174 4.15 -2.84 8.99
N THR A 175 3.20 -3.52 9.64
CA THR A 175 2.24 -2.94 10.57
C THR A 175 2.34 -3.59 11.95
N MET A 176 1.82 -2.88 12.95
CA MET A 176 1.58 -3.42 14.29
C MET A 176 0.23 -2.92 14.81
N ASN A 177 -0.37 -3.72 15.70
CA ASN A 177 -1.56 -3.29 16.45
C ASN A 177 -1.14 -2.79 17.82
N MET A 178 -1.84 -1.76 18.30
CA MET A 178 -1.64 -1.23 19.64
C MET A 178 -2.98 -0.85 20.27
N GLN A 179 -3.00 -0.72 21.60
CA GLN A 179 -4.18 -0.25 22.30
C GLN A 179 -4.36 1.25 22.08
N MET A 180 -5.60 1.71 22.23
CA MET A 180 -5.93 3.12 22.03
C MET A 180 -5.16 4.06 22.97
N GLU A 181 -4.91 3.62 24.19
CA GLU A 181 -4.17 4.37 25.20
C GLU A 181 -2.71 4.57 24.82
N ASP A 182 -2.07 3.55 24.24
CA ASP A 182 -0.69 3.61 23.78
C ASP A 182 -0.59 4.53 22.54
N PHE A 183 -1.54 4.41 21.62
CA PHE A 183 -1.63 5.31 20.48
C PHE A 183 -1.88 6.76 20.91
N TYR A 184 -2.76 6.97 21.88
CA TYR A 184 -2.99 8.29 22.45
C TYR A 184 -1.70 8.85 23.05
N SER A 185 -1.00 8.07 23.85
CA SER A 185 0.27 8.49 24.46
C SER A 185 1.31 8.91 23.41
N ALA A 186 1.36 8.23 22.28
CA ALA A 186 2.34 8.50 21.20
C ALA A 186 1.93 9.63 20.27
N ALA A 187 0.62 9.90 20.07
CA ALA A 187 0.12 10.71 18.97
C ALA A 187 -0.93 11.78 19.34
N TRP A 188 -1.27 11.97 20.62
CA TRP A 188 -2.29 12.96 21.03
C TRP A 188 -1.95 14.38 20.60
N ASP A 189 -0.67 14.72 20.56
CA ASP A 189 -0.12 16.01 20.16
C ASP A 189 0.19 16.12 18.66
N ALA A 190 -0.13 15.09 17.86
CA ALA A 190 0.10 15.14 16.42
C ALA A 190 -0.63 16.34 15.78
N ASP A 191 0.06 17.00 14.85
CA ASP A 191 -0.49 18.12 14.07
C ASP A 191 -1.47 17.64 13.01
N VAL A 192 -1.24 16.43 12.48
CA VAL A 192 -2.02 15.83 11.41
C VAL A 192 -2.32 14.37 11.73
N LEU A 193 -3.58 13.97 11.56
CA LEU A 193 -4.01 12.57 11.57
C LEU A 193 -4.42 12.14 10.17
N ILE A 194 -3.91 10.98 9.73
CA ILE A 194 -4.28 10.36 8.47
C ILE A 194 -4.87 8.99 8.73
N TYR A 195 -6.16 8.87 8.43
CA TYR A 195 -6.86 7.61 8.53
C TYR A 195 -6.68 6.78 7.27
N ASN A 196 -6.23 5.54 7.43
CA ASN A 196 -6.07 4.60 6.33
C ASN A 196 -7.41 3.95 5.97
N SER A 197 -8.07 4.46 4.95
CA SER A 197 -9.38 3.99 4.48
C SER A 197 -9.32 2.71 3.64
N ALA A 198 -8.12 2.28 3.23
CA ALA A 198 -7.98 1.13 2.33
C ALA A 198 -8.22 -0.23 3.03
N ILE A 199 -8.21 -0.29 4.36
CA ILE A 199 -8.35 -1.54 5.12
C ILE A 199 -9.73 -1.66 5.78
N GLU A 200 -10.08 -0.68 6.62
CA GLU A 200 -11.26 -0.75 7.51
C GLU A 200 -12.43 0.14 7.01
N GLY A 201 -12.37 0.52 5.74
CA GLY A 201 -13.37 1.38 5.11
C GLY A 201 -13.16 2.87 5.38
N GLU A 202 -13.88 3.69 4.62
CA GLU A 202 -13.78 5.13 4.71
C GLU A 202 -14.41 5.68 5.99
N ILE A 203 -13.80 6.74 6.50
CA ILE A 203 -14.47 7.73 7.35
C ILE A 203 -14.72 8.97 6.48
N THR A 204 -15.91 9.57 6.60
CA THR A 204 -16.31 10.73 5.80
C THR A 204 -16.44 12.00 6.65
N SER A 205 -16.29 11.87 7.95
CA SER A 205 -16.39 12.96 8.91
C SER A 205 -15.59 12.67 10.17
N ILE A 206 -15.31 13.72 10.93
CA ILE A 206 -14.74 13.59 12.28
C ILE A 206 -15.68 12.77 13.18
N ASP A 207 -16.99 12.90 13.03
CA ASP A 207 -17.97 12.13 13.80
C ASP A 207 -17.85 10.62 13.53
N ASP A 208 -17.48 10.21 12.30
CA ASP A 208 -17.20 8.81 12.00
C ASP A 208 -15.98 8.29 12.78
N LEU A 209 -14.94 9.10 12.88
CA LEU A 209 -13.76 8.78 13.68
C LEU A 209 -14.11 8.68 15.18
N LEU A 210 -14.86 9.65 15.70
CA LEU A 210 -15.28 9.66 17.11
C LEU A 210 -16.19 8.47 17.47
N ARG A 211 -16.99 7.97 16.51
CA ARG A 211 -17.78 6.74 16.71
C ARG A 211 -16.92 5.49 16.82
N LYS A 212 -15.71 5.46 16.23
CA LYS A 212 -14.78 4.36 16.39
C LYS A 212 -14.17 4.34 17.80
N ASN A 213 -13.79 5.50 18.32
CA ASN A 213 -13.37 5.68 19.72
C ASN A 213 -13.49 7.15 20.14
N GLY A 214 -14.22 7.43 21.22
CA GLY A 214 -14.46 8.79 21.73
C GLY A 214 -13.18 9.53 22.16
N LEU A 215 -12.10 8.80 22.50
CA LEU A 215 -10.84 9.40 22.93
C LEU A 215 -10.19 10.25 21.81
N PHE A 216 -10.52 10.00 20.55
CA PHE A 216 -10.05 10.85 19.44
C PHE A 216 -10.42 12.34 19.61
N SER A 217 -11.48 12.67 20.38
CA SER A 217 -11.84 14.06 20.67
C SER A 217 -10.73 14.85 21.38
N ASP A 218 -9.81 14.17 22.05
CA ASP A 218 -8.73 14.80 22.81
C ASP A 218 -7.46 15.05 22.00
N PHE A 219 -7.39 14.50 20.78
CA PHE A 219 -6.24 14.71 19.89
C PHE A 219 -6.18 16.16 19.37
N SER A 220 -4.97 16.71 19.31
CA SER A 220 -4.72 18.07 18.80
C SER A 220 -5.23 18.24 17.38
N ALA A 221 -4.91 17.30 16.48
CA ALA A 221 -5.34 17.36 15.09
C ALA A 221 -6.87 17.32 14.93
N VAL A 222 -7.58 16.57 15.76
CA VAL A 222 -9.06 16.55 15.74
C VAL A 222 -9.64 17.90 16.16
N LYS A 223 -9.11 18.50 17.23
CA LYS A 223 -9.49 19.83 17.70
C LYS A 223 -9.24 20.92 16.65
N GLN A 224 -8.17 20.77 15.88
CA GLN A 224 -7.77 21.70 14.81
C GLN A 224 -8.40 21.36 13.46
N LYS A 225 -9.11 20.24 13.34
CA LYS A 225 -9.71 19.69 12.10
C LYS A 225 -8.69 19.30 11.02
N ASN A 226 -7.47 18.94 11.43
CA ASN A 226 -6.41 18.45 10.58
C ASN A 226 -6.47 16.90 10.50
N VAL A 227 -7.60 16.37 10.05
CA VAL A 227 -7.84 14.94 9.91
C VAL A 227 -8.13 14.64 8.45
N TYR A 228 -7.35 13.76 7.87
CA TYR A 228 -7.40 13.37 6.46
C TYR A 228 -7.59 11.84 6.33
N CYS A 229 -7.94 11.39 5.15
CA CYS A 229 -8.13 9.98 4.83
C CYS A 229 -7.39 9.64 3.55
N THR A 230 -6.87 8.42 3.47
CA THR A 230 -6.44 7.88 2.18
C THR A 230 -7.64 7.48 1.34
N SER A 231 -7.46 7.40 0.02
CA SER A 231 -8.42 6.75 -0.87
C SER A 231 -8.45 5.23 -0.67
N LYS A 232 -9.50 4.57 -1.14
CA LYS A 232 -9.66 3.10 -1.03
C LYS A 232 -8.64 2.32 -1.86
N ASN A 233 -8.18 2.89 -2.97
CA ASN A 233 -7.20 2.28 -3.87
C ASN A 233 -5.75 2.40 -3.39
N PHE A 234 -5.50 3.09 -2.28
CA PHE A 234 -4.16 3.44 -1.79
C PHE A 234 -3.15 2.29 -1.81
N PHE A 235 -3.56 1.05 -1.49
CA PHE A 235 -2.67 -0.11 -1.54
C PHE A 235 -2.61 -0.83 -2.89
N GLN A 236 -3.51 -0.51 -3.80
CA GLN A 236 -3.50 -1.09 -5.15
C GLN A 236 -2.76 -0.19 -6.14
N GLU A 237 -2.58 1.08 -5.81
CA GLU A 237 -1.98 2.10 -6.67
C GLU A 237 -0.54 2.39 -6.23
N SER A 238 0.35 1.39 -6.40
CA SER A 238 1.77 1.53 -6.04
C SER A 238 2.48 2.65 -6.82
N THR A 239 1.91 3.08 -7.93
CA THR A 239 2.41 4.17 -8.77
C THR A 239 2.05 5.56 -8.23
N GLY A 240 1.05 5.70 -7.36
CA GLY A 240 0.64 6.99 -6.77
C GLY A 240 1.49 7.47 -5.57
N MET A 241 2.69 6.95 -5.38
CA MET A 241 3.50 7.31 -4.20
C MET A 241 4.01 8.74 -4.23
N ALA A 242 4.39 9.26 -5.39
CA ALA A 242 4.84 10.64 -5.49
C ALA A 242 3.68 11.61 -5.22
N GLU A 243 2.50 11.35 -5.75
CA GLU A 243 1.28 12.13 -5.47
C GLU A 243 0.98 12.16 -3.96
N PHE A 244 1.09 11.01 -3.28
CA PHE A 244 0.91 10.97 -1.83
C PHE A 244 1.92 11.86 -1.09
N VAL A 245 3.20 11.87 -1.51
CA VAL A 245 4.23 12.72 -0.89
C VAL A 245 3.96 14.19 -1.16
N GLU A 246 3.54 14.56 -2.39
CA GLU A 246 3.16 15.93 -2.75
C GLU A 246 1.94 16.41 -1.96
N ASP A 247 0.88 15.60 -1.87
CA ASP A 247 -0.34 15.90 -1.09
C ASP A 247 0.00 16.07 0.40
N MET A 248 0.81 15.16 0.93
CA MET A 248 1.29 15.25 2.30
C MET A 248 2.08 16.53 2.54
N HIS A 249 3.00 16.89 1.63
CA HIS A 249 3.75 18.13 1.72
C HIS A 249 2.83 19.35 1.75
N ALA A 250 1.81 19.37 0.88
CA ALA A 250 0.81 20.46 0.86
C ALA A 250 -0.01 20.57 2.16
N VAL A 251 -0.27 19.44 2.83
CA VAL A 251 -0.93 19.43 4.16
C VAL A 251 0.01 19.93 5.25
N LEU A 252 1.31 19.75 5.08
CA LEU A 252 2.32 20.13 6.08
C LEU A 252 2.82 21.57 5.94
N THR A 253 2.62 22.21 4.82
CA THR A 253 3.04 23.61 4.58
C THR A 253 1.86 24.57 4.67
#